data_f70ace1aea9bfd6d8a537a5cede5ce58
#
_entry.id   f70ace1aea9bfd6d8a537a5cede5ce58
#
_cell.length_a   1.000
_cell.length_b   1.000
_cell.length_c   1.000
_cell.angle_alpha   90.00
_cell.angle_beta   90.00
_cell.angle_gamma   90.00
#
_symmetry.space_group_name_H-M   'P 1'
#
loop_
_entity.id
_entity.type
_entity.pdbx_description
1 polymer ?
#
loop_
_entity_poly.entity_id
_entity_poly.type
_entity_poly.pdbx_seq_one_letter_code
_entity_poly.pdbx_strand_id
1 'polypeptide(L)'
;MLVAAAAIRERRRLLAASAMLQKRVDDQPSISREMMREAQGIFHQHLKKVGLKHTEQRDTILRTFLETRDHLSTEELTRLVRRKDPGIGATTVYRTLKLLADCGLASAVAFHDGIARYEHQYNRRSHHHMVCTECGASVEFFSPEVRRLEQEIGRKHRFATTRHTFQIYGVCEECRKRETVV
;
A
#
# COMPACT_ATOMS: atom_id res chain seq x y z
N MET A 1 -26.68 12.69 24.14
CA MET A 1 -26.50 11.26 23.83
C MET A 1 -26.87 10.88 22.38
N LEU A 2 -27.83 11.50 21.73
CA LEU A 2 -28.23 11.19 20.34
C LEU A 2 -27.16 11.55 19.28
N VAL A 3 -26.39 12.62 19.47
CA VAL A 3 -25.35 13.08 18.51
C VAL A 3 -24.17 12.12 18.44
N ALA A 4 -23.76 11.55 19.58
CA ALA A 4 -22.66 10.58 19.62
C ALA A 4 -23.03 9.25 18.93
N ALA A 5 -24.27 8.80 19.05
CA ALA A 5 -24.76 7.58 18.41
C ALA A 5 -24.91 7.74 16.89
N ALA A 6 -25.22 8.95 16.41
CA ALA A 6 -25.24 9.27 14.98
C ALA A 6 -23.82 9.25 14.39
N ALA A 7 -22.85 9.87 15.07
CA ALA A 7 -21.45 9.89 14.64
C ALA A 7 -20.82 8.47 14.59
N ILE A 8 -21.17 7.59 15.52
CA ILE A 8 -20.69 6.19 15.54
C ILE A 8 -21.31 5.38 14.40
N ARG A 9 -22.61 5.57 14.11
CA ARG A 9 -23.29 4.92 12.97
C ARG A 9 -22.73 5.40 11.65
N GLU A 10 -22.44 6.68 11.52
CA GLU A 10 -21.83 7.30 10.34
C GLU A 10 -20.42 6.76 10.11
N ARG A 11 -19.61 6.68 11.16
CA ARG A 11 -18.25 6.09 11.09
C ARG A 11 -18.27 4.61 10.69
N ARG A 12 -19.25 3.83 11.15
CA ARG A 12 -19.45 2.43 10.73
C ARG A 12 -19.92 2.31 9.28
N ARG A 13 -20.76 3.21 8.79
CA ARG A 13 -21.19 3.28 7.38
C ARG A 13 -20.00 3.66 6.47
N LEU A 14 -19.16 4.60 6.89
CA LEU A 14 -17.95 5.01 6.18
C LEU A 14 -16.94 3.88 6.06
N LEU A 15 -16.74 3.12 7.12
CA LEU A 15 -15.89 1.93 7.11
C LEU A 15 -16.46 0.82 6.20
N ALA A 16 -17.78 0.65 6.16
CA ALA A 16 -18.44 -0.32 5.30
C ALA A 16 -18.40 0.08 3.82
N ALA A 17 -18.57 1.38 3.50
CA ALA A 17 -18.45 1.89 2.13
C ALA A 17 -17.01 1.82 1.62
N SER A 18 -16.02 2.11 2.46
CA SER A 18 -14.59 1.91 2.16
C SER A 18 -14.30 0.44 1.88
N ALA A 19 -14.85 -0.49 2.67
CA ALA A 19 -14.71 -1.92 2.48
C ALA A 19 -15.38 -2.43 1.18
N MET A 20 -16.50 -1.83 0.76
CA MET A 20 -17.15 -2.19 -0.52
C MET A 20 -16.38 -1.70 -1.75
N LEU A 21 -15.71 -0.55 -1.67
CA LEU A 21 -14.85 -0.04 -2.74
C LEU A 21 -13.54 -0.81 -2.85
N GLN A 22 -13.01 -1.33 -1.76
CA GLN A 22 -11.85 -2.22 -1.71
C GLN A 22 -12.10 -3.61 -2.31
N LYS A 23 -13.36 -4.05 -2.40
CA LYS A 23 -13.74 -5.41 -2.80
C LYS A 23 -13.51 -5.77 -4.28
N ARG A 24 -13.07 -4.84 -5.13
CA ARG A 24 -12.86 -5.06 -6.58
C ARG A 24 -11.43 -5.41 -6.99
N VAL A 25 -10.47 -5.48 -6.08
CA VAL A 25 -9.06 -5.84 -6.38
C VAL A 25 -8.66 -7.21 -5.79
N ASP A 26 -9.57 -7.86 -5.09
CA ASP A 26 -9.34 -9.11 -4.35
C ASP A 26 -9.11 -10.38 -5.20
N ASP A 27 -8.97 -10.25 -6.52
CA ASP A 27 -8.78 -11.38 -7.44
C ASP A 27 -7.29 -11.72 -7.68
N GLN A 28 -6.38 -11.22 -6.83
CA GLN A 28 -4.98 -11.62 -6.90
C GLN A 28 -4.73 -12.85 -6.01
N PRO A 29 -4.01 -13.86 -6.52
CA PRO A 29 -3.70 -15.05 -5.74
C PRO A 29 -2.87 -14.67 -4.50
N SER A 30 -3.09 -15.38 -3.40
CA SER A 30 -2.24 -15.30 -2.21
C SER A 30 -0.78 -15.57 -2.60
N ILE A 31 0.15 -14.90 -1.94
CA ILE A 31 1.57 -15.09 -2.21
C ILE A 31 1.95 -16.57 -2.05
N SER A 32 2.47 -17.18 -3.11
CA SER A 32 2.92 -18.57 -3.08
C SER A 32 4.24 -18.69 -2.30
N ARG A 33 4.58 -19.92 -1.89
CA ARG A 33 5.87 -20.20 -1.23
C ARG A 33 7.05 -19.86 -2.13
N GLU A 34 6.92 -20.05 -3.43
CA GLU A 34 7.96 -19.73 -4.42
C GLU A 34 8.14 -18.22 -4.53
N MET A 35 7.06 -17.48 -4.70
CA MET A 35 7.07 -16.01 -4.71
C MET A 35 7.67 -15.42 -3.42
N MET A 36 7.39 -16.01 -2.27
CA MET A 36 7.98 -15.59 -1.01
C MET A 36 9.50 -15.79 -1.00
N ARG A 37 10.00 -16.93 -1.49
CA ARG A 37 11.45 -17.20 -1.58
C ARG A 37 12.15 -16.22 -2.52
N GLU A 38 11.55 -15.92 -3.66
CA GLU A 38 12.11 -14.96 -4.61
C GLU A 38 12.18 -13.55 -4.00
N ALA A 39 11.11 -13.10 -3.35
CA ALA A 39 11.09 -11.81 -2.66
C ALA A 39 12.15 -11.74 -1.54
N GLN A 40 12.32 -12.81 -0.77
CA GLN A 40 13.41 -12.92 0.21
C GLN A 40 14.78 -12.81 -0.46
N GLY A 41 14.97 -13.48 -1.59
CA GLY A 41 16.22 -13.41 -2.36
C GLY A 41 16.55 -11.99 -2.81
N ILE A 42 15.58 -11.25 -3.36
CA ILE A 42 15.72 -9.84 -3.75
C ILE A 42 16.13 -9.00 -2.53
N PHE A 43 15.42 -9.17 -1.41
CA PHE A 43 15.69 -8.41 -0.20
C PHE A 43 17.07 -8.68 0.38
N HIS A 44 17.48 -9.95 0.45
CA HIS A 44 18.79 -10.35 0.97
C HIS A 44 19.95 -9.83 0.09
N GLN A 45 19.77 -9.84 -1.24
CA GLN A 45 20.73 -9.23 -2.16
C GLN A 45 20.85 -7.72 -1.92
N HIS A 46 19.72 -7.03 -1.74
CA HIS A 46 19.71 -5.61 -1.43
C HIS A 46 20.44 -5.32 -0.10
N LEU A 47 20.12 -6.06 0.96
CA LEU A 47 20.80 -5.92 2.25
C LEU A 47 22.32 -6.06 2.11
N LYS A 48 22.78 -7.08 1.38
CA LYS A 48 24.21 -7.29 1.10
C LYS A 48 24.81 -6.10 0.34
N LYS A 49 24.11 -5.58 -0.67
CA LYS A 49 24.55 -4.43 -1.47
C LYS A 49 24.75 -3.16 -0.63
N VAL A 50 23.86 -2.93 0.37
CA VAL A 50 23.94 -1.74 1.25
C VAL A 50 24.73 -2.01 2.54
N GLY A 51 25.46 -3.13 2.64
CA GLY A 51 26.32 -3.45 3.78
C GLY A 51 25.56 -3.82 5.07
N LEU A 52 24.29 -4.23 4.98
CA LEU A 52 23.48 -4.58 6.14
C LEU A 52 23.39 -6.11 6.30
N LYS A 53 23.37 -6.55 7.57
CA LYS A 53 23.18 -7.96 7.89
C LYS A 53 21.73 -8.39 7.71
N HIS A 54 21.54 -9.59 7.20
CA HIS A 54 20.29 -10.32 7.28
C HIS A 54 19.96 -10.64 8.76
N THR A 55 18.69 -10.53 9.14
CA THR A 55 18.19 -10.92 10.48
C THR A 55 16.80 -11.53 10.35
N GLU A 56 16.48 -12.48 11.24
CA GLU A 56 15.17 -13.11 11.29
C GLU A 56 14.02 -12.09 11.52
N GLN A 57 14.28 -11.02 12.28
CA GLN A 57 13.32 -9.95 12.46
C GLN A 57 12.94 -9.26 11.14
N ARG A 58 13.91 -8.99 10.26
CA ARG A 58 13.65 -8.42 8.94
C ARG A 58 12.87 -9.35 8.04
N ASP A 59 13.15 -10.65 8.12
CA ASP A 59 12.40 -11.64 7.36
C ASP A 59 10.97 -11.81 7.89
N THR A 60 10.77 -11.75 9.19
CA THR A 60 9.44 -11.76 9.79
C THR A 60 8.62 -10.56 9.36
N ILE A 61 9.25 -9.36 9.29
CA ILE A 61 8.60 -8.15 8.79
C ILE A 61 8.25 -8.30 7.30
N LEU A 62 9.19 -8.74 6.46
CA LEU A 62 8.96 -8.99 5.04
C LEU A 62 7.80 -9.95 4.82
N ARG A 63 7.82 -11.13 5.47
CA ARG A 63 6.76 -12.14 5.36
C ARG A 63 5.40 -11.58 5.75
N THR A 64 5.33 -10.91 6.91
CA THR A 64 4.07 -10.31 7.39
C THR A 64 3.54 -9.26 6.44
N PHE A 65 4.42 -8.43 5.89
CA PHE A 65 4.05 -7.39 4.93
C PHE A 65 3.53 -7.97 3.62
N LEU A 66 4.19 -8.98 3.05
CA LEU A 66 3.79 -9.61 1.80
C LEU A 66 2.51 -10.46 1.92
N GLU A 67 2.22 -11.00 3.11
CA GLU A 67 0.98 -11.74 3.39
C GLU A 67 -0.24 -10.80 3.49
N THR A 68 -0.01 -9.51 3.67
CA THR A 68 -1.07 -8.50 3.81
C THR A 68 -1.32 -7.82 2.48
N ARG A 69 -2.57 -7.71 2.08
CA ARG A 69 -2.97 -7.08 0.80
C ARG A 69 -3.29 -5.60 0.92
N ASP A 70 -3.42 -5.10 2.14
CA ASP A 70 -3.82 -3.74 2.43
C ASP A 70 -2.65 -2.76 2.40
N HIS A 71 -2.98 -1.49 2.23
CA HIS A 71 -2.06 -0.39 2.46
C HIS A 71 -1.84 -0.23 3.96
N LEU A 72 -0.66 -0.57 4.43
CA LEU A 72 -0.34 -0.53 5.87
C LEU A 72 0.52 0.68 6.23
N SER A 73 0.12 1.40 7.26
CA SER A 73 1.02 2.29 7.96
C SER A 73 2.09 1.50 8.73
N THR A 74 3.18 2.17 9.10
CA THR A 74 4.22 1.54 9.94
C THR A 74 3.65 1.01 11.26
N GLU A 75 2.68 1.72 11.84
CA GLU A 75 2.05 1.31 13.09
C GLU A 75 1.19 0.06 12.94
N GLU A 76 0.39 -0.01 11.86
CA GLU A 76 -0.44 -1.18 11.55
C GLU A 76 0.42 -2.41 11.32
N LEU A 77 1.47 -2.29 10.50
CA LEU A 77 2.41 -3.40 10.30
C LEU A 77 3.11 -3.79 11.59
N THR A 78 3.48 -2.84 12.45
CA THR A 78 4.10 -3.12 13.75
C THR A 78 3.16 -3.96 14.63
N ARG A 79 1.87 -3.65 14.66
CA ARG A 79 0.87 -4.45 15.39
C ARG A 79 0.76 -5.89 14.87
N LEU A 80 0.79 -6.06 13.55
CA LEU A 80 0.74 -7.39 12.92
C LEU A 80 2.00 -8.21 13.21
N VAL A 81 3.17 -7.59 13.06
CA VAL A 81 4.47 -8.24 13.30
C VAL A 81 4.62 -8.68 14.77
N ARG A 82 4.21 -7.83 15.71
CA ARG A 82 4.27 -8.15 17.15
C ARG A 82 3.40 -9.34 17.57
N ARG A 83 2.41 -9.71 16.80
CA ARG A 83 1.65 -10.97 17.04
C ARG A 83 2.49 -12.21 16.76
N LYS A 84 3.50 -12.11 15.88
CA LYS A 84 4.43 -13.19 15.53
C LYS A 84 5.71 -13.14 16.35
N ASP A 85 6.22 -11.93 16.59
CA ASP A 85 7.43 -11.67 17.40
C ASP A 85 7.25 -10.37 18.19
N PRO A 86 6.89 -10.44 19.49
CA PRO A 86 6.70 -9.28 20.35
C PRO A 86 7.95 -8.41 20.53
N GLY A 87 9.15 -8.96 20.30
CA GLY A 87 10.43 -8.25 20.44
C GLY A 87 10.72 -7.25 19.32
N ILE A 88 9.93 -7.25 18.24
CA ILE A 88 10.16 -6.34 17.11
C ILE A 88 9.58 -4.96 17.40
N GLY A 89 10.46 -3.97 17.45
CA GLY A 89 10.09 -2.57 17.68
C GLY A 89 9.67 -1.83 16.41
N ALA A 90 8.87 -0.75 16.56
CA ALA A 90 8.40 0.08 15.44
C ALA A 90 9.54 0.66 14.59
N THR A 91 10.67 1.03 15.23
CA THR A 91 11.85 1.53 14.51
C THR A 91 12.43 0.48 13.56
N THR A 92 12.44 -0.80 13.96
CA THR A 92 12.92 -1.89 13.10
C THR A 92 11.96 -2.10 11.93
N VAL A 93 10.65 -2.03 12.17
CA VAL A 93 9.62 -2.12 11.11
C VAL A 93 9.78 -0.97 10.12
N TYR A 94 9.86 0.28 10.58
CA TYR A 94 10.04 1.44 9.72
C TYR A 94 11.30 1.36 8.86
N ARG A 95 12.44 1.03 9.46
CA ARG A 95 13.71 0.88 8.72
C ARG A 95 13.63 -0.24 7.69
N THR A 96 12.97 -1.34 8.03
CA THR A 96 12.80 -2.46 7.10
C THR A 96 11.87 -2.09 5.95
N LEU A 97 10.75 -1.41 6.21
CA LEU A 97 9.86 -0.90 5.14
C LEU A 97 10.59 0.01 4.15
N LYS A 98 11.48 0.89 4.64
CA LYS A 98 12.32 1.70 3.75
C LYS A 98 13.23 0.85 2.87
N LEU A 99 13.90 -0.14 3.43
CA LEU A 99 14.74 -1.06 2.66
C LEU A 99 13.93 -1.86 1.64
N LEU A 100 12.69 -2.26 1.98
CA LEU A 100 11.78 -2.92 1.04
C LEU A 100 11.35 -1.97 -0.10
N ALA A 101 11.15 -0.69 0.19
CA ALA A 101 10.86 0.31 -0.84
C ALA A 101 12.07 0.55 -1.75
N ASP A 102 13.28 0.63 -1.19
CA ASP A 102 14.53 0.82 -1.93
C ASP A 102 14.83 -0.33 -2.90
N CYS A 103 14.45 -1.57 -2.56
CA CYS A 103 14.61 -2.72 -3.44
C CYS A 103 13.38 -3.04 -4.32
N GLY A 104 12.34 -2.19 -4.30
CA GLY A 104 11.17 -2.32 -5.16
C GLY A 104 10.13 -3.36 -4.68
N LEU A 105 10.27 -3.90 -3.47
CA LEU A 105 9.29 -4.82 -2.88
C LEU A 105 8.12 -4.10 -2.22
N ALA A 106 8.27 -2.82 -1.89
CA ALA A 106 7.24 -1.96 -1.35
C ALA A 106 7.13 -0.64 -2.12
N SER A 107 5.97 0.00 -2.06
CA SER A 107 5.74 1.37 -2.51
C SER A 107 5.08 2.16 -1.38
N ALA A 108 5.56 3.37 -1.15
CA ALA A 108 4.91 4.29 -0.24
C ALA A 108 3.82 5.06 -0.99
N VAL A 109 2.63 5.05 -0.46
CA VAL A 109 1.47 5.80 -0.96
C VAL A 109 1.11 6.86 0.06
N ALA A 110 1.08 8.12 -0.36
CA ALA A 110 0.65 9.22 0.49
C ALA A 110 -0.88 9.33 0.45
N PHE A 111 -1.50 9.38 1.61
CA PHE A 111 -2.93 9.66 1.76
C PHE A 111 -3.12 11.09 2.30
N HIS A 112 -4.34 11.62 2.17
CA HIS A 112 -4.65 12.99 2.57
C HIS A 112 -4.49 13.26 4.08
N ASP A 113 -4.49 12.19 4.91
CA ASP A 113 -4.30 12.26 6.36
C ASP A 113 -2.84 12.47 6.78
N GLY A 114 -1.93 12.65 5.80
CA GLY A 114 -0.50 12.82 6.04
C GLY A 114 0.23 11.56 6.50
N ILE A 115 -0.46 10.43 6.63
CA ILE A 115 0.13 9.15 7.05
C ILE A 115 0.62 8.40 5.83
N ALA A 116 1.92 8.15 5.75
CA ALA A 116 2.49 7.28 4.72
C ALA A 116 2.05 5.82 4.96
N ARG A 117 1.44 5.22 3.95
CA ARG A 117 1.12 3.79 3.93
C ARG A 117 1.95 3.09 2.89
N TYR A 118 2.23 1.83 3.13
CA TYR A 118 3.04 0.99 2.26
C TYR A 118 2.18 -0.14 1.70
N GLU A 119 2.34 -0.41 0.42
CA GLU A 119 1.78 -1.56 -0.25
C GLU A 119 2.92 -2.41 -0.84
N HIS A 120 2.74 -3.72 -0.94
CA HIS A 120 3.74 -4.56 -1.59
C HIS A 120 3.60 -4.48 -3.11
N GLN A 121 4.75 -4.35 -3.79
CA GLN A 121 4.83 -4.26 -5.26
C GLN A 121 5.21 -5.60 -5.91
N TYR A 122 5.56 -6.59 -5.09
CA TYR A 122 6.05 -7.87 -5.60
C TYR A 122 4.95 -8.63 -6.32
N ASN A 123 5.21 -8.93 -7.61
CA ASN A 123 4.29 -9.63 -8.51
C ASN A 123 2.88 -9.02 -8.61
N ARG A 124 2.72 -7.72 -8.31
CA ARG A 124 1.47 -7.00 -8.56
C ARG A 124 1.49 -6.41 -9.97
N ARG A 125 0.35 -6.49 -10.66
CA ARG A 125 0.17 -5.73 -11.90
C ARG A 125 0.26 -4.25 -11.57
N SER A 126 0.92 -3.48 -12.44
CA SER A 126 0.91 -2.02 -12.34
C SER A 126 -0.52 -1.53 -12.20
N HIS A 127 -0.82 -0.83 -11.13
CA HIS A 127 -2.12 -0.24 -10.83
C HIS A 127 -1.94 1.19 -10.38
N HIS A 128 -3.03 1.93 -10.34
CA HIS A 128 -3.08 3.34 -10.01
C HIS A 128 -4.13 3.55 -8.92
N HIS A 129 -4.10 4.70 -8.24
CA HIS A 129 -5.01 5.00 -7.16
C HIS A 129 -5.85 6.24 -7.46
N MET A 130 -7.14 6.18 -7.12
CA MET A 130 -7.98 7.36 -6.91
C MET A 130 -8.20 7.50 -5.40
N VAL A 131 -7.91 8.68 -4.86
CA VAL A 131 -7.99 8.96 -3.42
C VAL A 131 -9.01 10.07 -3.16
N CYS A 132 -9.99 9.80 -2.31
CA CYS A 132 -10.96 10.80 -1.89
C CYS A 132 -10.32 11.76 -0.89
N THR A 133 -10.37 13.07 -1.18
CA THR A 133 -9.83 14.12 -0.32
C THR A 133 -10.65 14.34 0.95
N GLU A 134 -11.93 13.95 0.96
CA GLU A 134 -12.84 14.13 2.10
C GLU A 134 -12.77 12.97 3.10
N CYS A 135 -12.90 11.73 2.63
CA CYS A 135 -12.98 10.57 3.51
C CYS A 135 -11.75 9.66 3.49
N GLY A 136 -10.78 9.94 2.62
CA GLY A 136 -9.57 9.11 2.49
C GLY A 136 -9.79 7.76 1.80
N ALA A 137 -11.00 7.45 1.32
CA ALA A 137 -11.25 6.22 0.58
C ALA A 137 -10.37 6.16 -0.66
N SER A 138 -9.77 5.01 -0.91
CA SER A 138 -8.92 4.76 -2.07
C SER A 138 -9.52 3.67 -2.96
N VAL A 139 -9.45 3.89 -4.27
CA VAL A 139 -9.85 2.90 -5.28
C VAL A 139 -8.66 2.62 -6.17
N GLU A 140 -8.29 1.35 -6.27
CA GLU A 140 -7.27 0.91 -7.22
C GLU A 140 -7.90 0.71 -8.62
N PHE A 141 -7.17 1.09 -9.65
CA PHE A 141 -7.58 0.85 -11.04
C PHE A 141 -6.38 0.54 -11.93
N PHE A 142 -6.65 -0.15 -13.03
CA PHE A 142 -5.66 -0.42 -14.07
C PHE A 142 -6.04 0.34 -15.33
N SER A 143 -5.07 1.01 -15.97
CA SER A 143 -5.26 1.65 -17.28
C SER A 143 -4.11 1.30 -18.22
N PRO A 144 -4.40 0.56 -19.31
CA PRO A 144 -3.44 0.34 -20.39
C PRO A 144 -2.99 1.64 -21.05
N GLU A 145 -3.84 2.67 -21.06
CA GLU A 145 -3.57 3.98 -21.66
C GLU A 145 -2.48 4.71 -20.88
N VAL A 146 -2.56 4.71 -19.54
CA VAL A 146 -1.52 5.30 -18.67
C VAL A 146 -0.19 4.61 -18.91
N ARG A 147 -0.18 3.27 -18.96
CA ARG A 147 1.03 2.50 -19.23
C ARG A 147 1.64 2.82 -20.60
N ARG A 148 0.80 2.94 -21.63
CA ARG A 148 1.25 3.31 -22.98
C ARG A 148 1.86 4.71 -22.99
N LEU A 149 1.19 5.68 -22.35
CA LEU A 149 1.68 7.05 -22.24
C LEU A 149 3.04 7.11 -21.53
N GLU A 150 3.24 6.38 -20.46
CA GLU A 150 4.53 6.28 -19.77
C GLU A 150 5.64 5.82 -20.72
N GLN A 151 5.39 4.74 -21.47
CA GLN A 151 6.36 4.20 -22.42
C GLN A 151 6.66 5.18 -23.56
N GLU A 152 5.67 5.91 -24.05
CA GLU A 152 5.83 6.92 -25.10
C GLU A 152 6.69 8.10 -24.62
N ILE A 153 6.42 8.58 -23.40
CA ILE A 153 7.19 9.66 -22.77
C ILE A 153 8.65 9.21 -22.56
N GLY A 154 8.86 8.01 -22.00
CA GLY A 154 10.19 7.46 -21.81
C GLY A 154 10.98 7.38 -23.12
N ARG A 155 10.38 6.85 -24.18
CA ARG A 155 11.03 6.79 -25.52
C ARG A 155 11.32 8.17 -26.08
N LYS A 156 10.36 9.10 -26.01
CA LYS A 156 10.52 10.47 -26.52
C LYS A 156 11.70 11.20 -25.85
N HIS A 157 11.87 10.97 -24.56
CA HIS A 157 12.92 11.61 -23.77
C HIS A 157 14.21 10.76 -23.65
N ARG A 158 14.30 9.61 -24.35
CA ARG A 158 15.43 8.67 -24.28
C ARG A 158 15.71 8.23 -22.83
N PHE A 159 14.66 8.03 -22.04
CA PHE A 159 14.72 7.72 -20.63
C PHE A 159 14.24 6.28 -20.38
N ALA A 160 15.08 5.48 -19.72
CA ALA A 160 14.71 4.12 -19.31
C ALA A 160 13.86 4.22 -18.03
N THR A 161 12.54 4.14 -18.18
CA THR A 161 11.61 4.17 -17.04
C THR A 161 11.70 2.87 -16.26
N THR A 162 11.88 2.96 -14.95
CA THR A 162 11.93 1.80 -14.04
C THR A 162 10.67 1.70 -13.19
N ARG A 163 10.06 2.83 -12.88
CA ARG A 163 8.84 2.92 -12.07
C ARG A 163 8.15 4.26 -12.33
N HIS A 164 6.83 4.26 -12.19
CA HIS A 164 6.02 5.50 -12.18
C HIS A 164 5.03 5.46 -11.02
N THR A 165 4.52 6.61 -10.64
CA THR A 165 3.40 6.76 -9.72
C THR A 165 2.34 7.61 -10.40
N PHE A 166 1.10 7.13 -10.43
CA PHE A 166 -0.03 7.87 -10.96
C PHE A 166 -1.18 7.80 -9.95
N GLN A 167 -1.58 8.96 -9.46
CA GLN A 167 -2.66 9.10 -8.48
C GLN A 167 -3.62 10.19 -8.92
N ILE A 168 -4.90 9.96 -8.71
CA ILE A 168 -5.96 10.94 -8.94
C ILE A 168 -6.57 11.29 -7.60
N TYR A 169 -6.65 12.57 -7.30
CA TYR A 169 -7.30 13.08 -6.10
C TYR A 169 -8.63 13.74 -6.47
N GLY A 170 -9.66 13.52 -5.65
CA GLY A 170 -10.97 14.08 -5.88
C GLY A 170 -11.96 13.69 -4.78
N VAL A 171 -13.24 14.01 -4.95
CA VAL A 171 -14.29 13.68 -3.99
C VAL A 171 -15.08 12.48 -4.50
N CYS A 172 -15.18 11.42 -3.70
CA CYS A 172 -15.92 10.21 -4.08
C CYS A 172 -17.44 10.47 -4.16
N GLU A 173 -18.15 9.60 -4.82
CA GLU A 173 -19.61 9.72 -5.01
C GLU A 173 -20.36 9.86 -3.69
N GLU A 174 -19.99 9.09 -2.68
CA GLU A 174 -20.61 9.11 -1.36
C GLU A 174 -20.44 10.45 -0.63
N CYS A 175 -19.26 11.07 -0.77
CA CYS A 175 -19.03 12.41 -0.18
C CYS A 175 -19.76 13.48 -0.96
N ARG A 176 -19.81 13.44 -2.31
CA ARG A 176 -20.59 14.39 -3.12
C ARG A 176 -22.08 14.36 -2.82
N LYS A 177 -22.64 13.15 -2.62
CA LYS A 177 -24.07 13.02 -2.25
C LYS A 177 -24.38 13.66 -0.90
N ARG A 178 -23.42 13.72 0.02
CA ARG A 178 -23.62 14.36 1.35
C ARG A 178 -23.66 15.88 1.26
N GLU A 179 -22.88 16.49 0.37
CA GLU A 179 -22.89 17.94 0.16
C GLU A 179 -24.18 18.43 -0.52
N THR A 180 -24.88 17.57 -1.26
CA THR A 180 -26.10 17.93 -1.98
C THR A 180 -27.37 17.84 -1.11
N VAL A 181 -27.28 17.37 0.15
CA VAL A 181 -28.41 17.14 1.08
C VAL A 181 -28.48 18.24 2.14
N VAL A 182 -27.81 19.38 1.97
CA VAL A 182 -27.88 20.57 2.86
C VAL A 182 -28.73 21.66 2.24
#